data_9d16158502fca64493f712eaa4307ced
#
_entry.id   9d16158502fca64493f712eaa4307ced
#
_cell.length_a   1.000
_cell.length_b   1.000
_cell.length_c   1.000
_cell.angle_alpha   90.00
_cell.angle_beta   90.00
_cell.angle_gamma   90.00
#
_symmetry.space_group_name_H-M   'P 1'
#
loop_
_entity.id
_entity.type
_entity.pdbx_description
1 polymer ?
#
loop_
_entity_poly.entity_id
_entity_poly.type
_entity_poly.pdbx_seq_one_letter_code
_entity_poly.pdbx_strand_id
1 'polypeptide(L)'
;MGVVTTLPSARRALDRAAAGFILVLLGVGSLLLWVGIPYGLLWFFGRVTDSWNGHFLMSVLLIPIAMALFAPALFWLNGLYLRVTGVLRPEDAEDNHDRSLRGPLEIFLYAGMIMAVVALCVWFFGYAHNPPEIIW
;
A
#
# COMPACT_ATOMS: atom_id res chain seq x y z
N MET A 1 14.12 26.35 39.24
CA MET A 1 12.80 25.82 38.99
C MET A 1 12.35 26.15 37.58
N GLY A 2 12.88 25.52 36.55
CA GLY A 2 12.53 25.86 35.15
C GLY A 2 12.73 24.76 34.15
N VAL A 3 12.98 23.51 34.56
CA VAL A 3 13.41 22.44 33.62
C VAL A 3 12.31 21.41 33.30
N VAL A 4 11.13 21.46 33.93
CA VAL A 4 10.16 20.39 33.87
C VAL A 4 9.04 20.57 32.79
N THR A 5 8.96 21.76 32.19
CA THR A 5 7.81 22.07 31.28
C THR A 5 8.06 21.86 29.79
N THR A 6 9.27 21.53 29.36
CA THR A 6 9.60 21.40 27.93
C THR A 6 9.51 19.95 27.41
N LEU A 7 9.57 18.96 28.26
CA LEU A 7 9.55 17.54 27.86
C LEU A 7 8.23 17.03 27.25
N PRO A 8 7.03 17.42 27.73
CA PRO A 8 5.79 16.93 27.15
C PRO A 8 5.48 17.51 25.77
N SER A 9 5.94 18.71 25.46
CA SER A 9 5.72 19.33 24.14
C SER A 9 6.60 18.73 23.05
N ALA A 10 7.87 18.45 23.37
CA ALA A 10 8.81 17.81 22.46
C ALA A 10 8.38 16.36 22.11
N ARG A 11 7.92 15.58 23.10
CA ARG A 11 7.38 14.24 22.86
C ARG A 11 6.17 14.27 21.94
N ARG A 12 5.21 15.17 22.18
CA ARG A 12 4.03 15.31 21.30
C ARG A 12 4.41 15.71 19.87
N ALA A 13 5.42 16.51 19.68
CA ALA A 13 5.92 16.89 18.35
C ALA A 13 6.55 15.67 17.63
N LEU A 14 7.34 14.88 18.34
CA LEU A 14 7.96 13.66 17.82
C LEU A 14 6.90 12.61 17.47
N ASP A 15 5.90 12.41 18.32
CA ASP A 15 4.81 11.46 18.07
C ASP A 15 3.98 11.86 16.85
N ARG A 16 3.73 13.16 16.66
CA ARG A 16 3.05 13.67 15.45
C ARG A 16 3.91 13.50 14.20
N ALA A 17 5.19 13.76 14.27
CA ALA A 17 6.12 13.56 13.15
C ALA A 17 6.22 12.08 12.78
N ALA A 18 6.34 11.19 13.77
CA ALA A 18 6.35 9.75 13.56
C ALA A 18 5.04 9.25 12.95
N ALA A 19 3.90 9.70 13.46
CA ALA A 19 2.58 9.36 12.91
C ALA A 19 2.43 9.82 11.45
N GLY A 20 2.85 11.04 11.14
CA GLY A 20 2.85 11.58 9.78
C GLY A 20 3.74 10.77 8.84
N PHE A 21 4.92 10.38 9.27
CA PHE A 21 5.85 9.55 8.50
C PHE A 21 5.26 8.15 8.20
N ILE A 22 4.68 7.50 9.22
CA ILE A 22 4.03 6.19 9.04
C ILE A 22 2.84 6.30 8.09
N LEU A 23 2.09 7.39 8.15
CA LEU A 23 0.95 7.64 7.28
C LEU A 23 1.37 7.79 5.81
N VAL A 24 2.48 8.49 5.55
CA VAL A 24 3.09 8.56 4.21
C VAL A 24 3.55 7.19 3.73
N LEU A 25 4.20 6.40 4.61
CA LEU A 25 4.61 5.04 4.28
C LEU A 25 3.42 4.12 3.95
N LEU A 26 2.30 4.26 4.67
CA LEU A 26 1.06 3.53 4.38
C LEU A 26 0.49 3.90 3.00
N GLY A 27 0.47 5.20 2.67
CA GLY A 27 0.01 5.68 1.37
C GLY A 27 0.89 5.17 0.22
N VAL A 28 2.21 5.33 0.35
CA VAL A 28 3.19 4.83 -0.64
C VAL A 28 3.12 3.30 -0.74
N GLY A 29 3.03 2.59 0.40
CA GLY A 29 2.92 1.14 0.42
C GLY A 29 1.65 0.64 -0.26
N SER A 30 0.53 1.34 -0.08
CA SER A 30 -0.73 1.03 -0.77
C SER A 30 -0.63 1.23 -2.29
N LEU A 31 0.02 2.29 -2.75
CA LEU A 31 0.29 2.50 -4.17
C LEU A 31 1.23 1.43 -4.74
N LEU A 32 2.25 1.05 -3.99
CA LEU A 32 3.14 -0.05 -4.38
C LEU A 32 2.39 -1.37 -4.48
N LEU A 33 1.48 -1.66 -3.55
CA LEU A 33 0.66 -2.88 -3.59
C LEU A 33 -0.18 -2.96 -4.86
N TRP A 34 -0.90 -1.90 -5.20
CA TRP A 34 -1.89 -1.90 -6.29
C TRP A 34 -1.30 -1.61 -7.68
N VAL A 35 -0.24 -0.85 -7.75
CA VAL A 35 0.37 -0.41 -9.00
C VAL A 35 1.79 -0.93 -9.15
N GLY A 36 2.63 -0.74 -8.12
CA GLY A 36 4.05 -1.07 -8.19
C GLY A 36 4.32 -2.56 -8.37
N ILE A 37 3.66 -3.42 -7.58
CA ILE A 37 3.85 -4.87 -7.66
C ILE A 37 3.34 -5.43 -8.99
N PRO A 38 2.09 -5.17 -9.42
CA PRO A 38 1.61 -5.68 -10.70
C PRO A 38 2.44 -5.17 -11.89
N TYR A 39 2.70 -3.88 -11.95
CA TYR A 39 3.47 -3.30 -13.06
C TYR A 39 4.92 -3.77 -13.07
N GLY A 40 5.58 -3.80 -11.91
CA GLY A 40 6.96 -4.25 -11.76
C GLY A 40 7.14 -5.71 -12.16
N LEU A 41 6.22 -6.59 -11.75
CA LEU A 41 6.26 -8.00 -12.12
C LEU A 41 5.94 -8.22 -13.60
N LEU A 42 4.96 -7.53 -14.16
CA LEU A 42 4.67 -7.58 -15.60
C LEU A 42 5.90 -7.16 -16.42
N TRP A 43 6.54 -6.07 -16.05
CA TRP A 43 7.75 -5.58 -16.71
C TRP A 43 8.91 -6.57 -16.58
N PHE A 44 9.09 -7.15 -15.38
CA PHE A 44 10.13 -8.15 -15.12
C PHE A 44 9.90 -9.43 -15.95
N PHE A 45 8.68 -9.96 -15.96
CA PHE A 45 8.35 -11.17 -16.73
C PHE A 45 8.46 -10.94 -18.22
N GLY A 46 8.14 -9.75 -18.72
CA GLY A 46 8.35 -9.40 -20.13
C GLY A 46 9.82 -9.42 -20.57
N ARG A 47 10.77 -9.39 -19.62
CA ARG A 47 12.21 -9.51 -19.91
C ARG A 47 12.77 -10.92 -19.75
N VAL A 48 12.14 -11.74 -18.93
CA VAL A 48 12.65 -13.07 -18.56
C VAL A 48 11.98 -14.18 -19.37
N THR A 49 10.78 -13.92 -19.89
CA THR A 49 9.97 -14.95 -20.56
C THR A 49 9.76 -14.60 -22.02
N ASP A 50 10.34 -15.41 -22.93
CA ASP A 50 10.19 -15.25 -24.38
C ASP A 50 8.85 -15.80 -24.90
N SER A 51 8.09 -16.52 -24.07
CA SER A 51 6.82 -17.15 -24.41
C SER A 51 5.64 -16.35 -23.87
N TRP A 52 4.70 -15.99 -24.76
CA TRP A 52 3.46 -15.30 -24.39
C TRP A 52 2.64 -16.04 -23.33
N ASN A 53 2.48 -17.35 -23.47
CA ASN A 53 1.75 -18.18 -22.52
C ASN A 53 2.45 -18.25 -21.16
N GLY A 54 3.79 -18.34 -21.15
CA GLY A 54 4.58 -18.32 -19.93
C GLY A 54 4.45 -16.99 -19.19
N HIS A 55 4.55 -15.89 -19.91
CA HIS A 55 4.39 -14.53 -19.35
C HIS A 55 3.00 -14.37 -18.69
N PHE A 56 1.95 -14.79 -19.36
CA PHE A 56 0.58 -14.70 -18.85
C PHE A 56 0.39 -15.56 -17.59
N LEU A 57 0.80 -16.83 -17.62
CA LEU A 57 0.67 -17.73 -16.48
C LEU A 57 1.45 -17.27 -15.27
N MET A 58 2.71 -16.84 -15.46
CA MET A 58 3.55 -16.28 -14.39
C MET A 58 2.91 -15.03 -13.77
N SER A 59 2.37 -14.15 -14.60
CA SER A 59 1.74 -12.92 -14.12
C SER A 59 0.49 -13.21 -13.29
N VAL A 60 -0.40 -14.05 -13.80
CA VAL A 60 -1.67 -14.40 -13.12
C VAL A 60 -1.44 -15.10 -11.79
N LEU A 61 -0.37 -15.91 -11.68
CA LEU A 61 -0.07 -16.65 -10.46
C LEU A 61 0.76 -15.83 -9.46
N LEU A 62 1.85 -15.20 -9.93
CA LEU A 62 2.82 -14.58 -9.03
C LEU A 62 2.41 -13.18 -8.56
N ILE A 63 1.61 -12.42 -9.33
CA ILE A 63 1.16 -11.10 -8.89
C ILE A 63 0.29 -11.20 -7.63
N PRO A 64 -0.77 -12.03 -7.57
CA PRO A 64 -1.56 -12.17 -6.35
C PRO A 64 -0.75 -12.69 -5.16
N ILE A 65 0.18 -13.62 -5.39
CA ILE A 65 1.05 -14.14 -4.33
C ILE A 65 1.94 -13.03 -3.78
N ALA A 66 2.59 -12.24 -4.64
CA ALA A 66 3.42 -11.12 -4.21
C ALA A 66 2.61 -10.06 -3.43
N MET A 67 1.40 -9.75 -3.88
CA MET A 67 0.50 -8.85 -3.16
C MET A 67 0.11 -9.41 -1.79
N ALA A 68 -0.22 -10.70 -1.71
CA ALA A 68 -0.56 -11.37 -0.45
C ALA A 68 0.62 -11.41 0.53
N LEU A 69 1.85 -11.57 0.05
CA LEU A 69 3.06 -11.52 0.88
C LEU A 69 3.39 -10.10 1.35
N PHE A 70 3.04 -9.08 0.57
CA PHE A 70 3.28 -7.68 0.94
C PHE A 70 2.22 -7.13 1.91
N ALA A 71 0.99 -7.63 1.84
CA ALA A 71 -0.12 -7.16 2.67
C ALA A 71 0.17 -7.20 4.19
N PRO A 72 0.76 -8.26 4.79
CA PRO A 72 1.10 -8.29 6.20
C PRO A 72 2.01 -7.14 6.66
N ALA A 73 2.93 -6.68 5.80
CA ALA A 73 3.79 -5.53 6.11
C ALA A 73 2.97 -4.24 6.27
N LEU A 74 1.96 -4.02 5.44
CA LEU A 74 1.05 -2.88 5.56
C LEU A 74 0.17 -2.98 6.82
N PHE A 75 -0.32 -4.17 7.16
CA PHE A 75 -1.06 -4.38 8.40
C PHE A 75 -0.20 -4.13 9.63
N TRP A 76 1.04 -4.58 9.63
CA TRP A 76 1.99 -4.29 10.71
C TRP A 76 2.25 -2.78 10.85
N LEU A 77 2.45 -2.10 9.73
CA LEU A 77 2.67 -0.65 9.69
C LEU A 77 1.45 0.13 10.20
N ASN A 78 0.24 -0.32 9.84
CA ASN A 78 -1.01 0.24 10.36
C ASN A 78 -1.13 0.04 11.87
N GLY A 79 -0.79 -1.15 12.38
CA GLY A 79 -0.75 -1.42 13.82
C GLY A 79 0.25 -0.52 14.55
N LEU A 80 1.40 -0.25 13.95
CA LEU A 80 2.39 0.69 14.49
C LEU A 80 1.84 2.13 14.54
N TYR A 81 1.15 2.58 13.49
CA TYR A 81 0.48 3.88 13.45
C TYR A 81 -0.51 4.04 14.60
N LEU A 82 -1.37 3.05 14.81
CA LEU A 82 -2.39 3.08 15.86
C LEU A 82 -1.78 3.10 17.28
N ARG A 83 -0.62 2.47 17.46
CA ARG A 83 0.13 2.52 18.73
C ARG A 83 0.74 3.89 18.97
N VAL A 84 1.37 4.48 17.96
CA VAL A 84 2.03 5.81 18.05
C VAL A 84 0.99 6.91 18.27
N THR A 85 -0.17 6.81 17.65
CA THR A 85 -1.26 7.79 17.85
C THR A 85 -2.06 7.60 19.15
N GLY A 86 -1.79 6.53 19.90
CA GLY A 86 -2.47 6.24 21.17
C GLY A 86 -3.95 5.84 21.02
N VAL A 87 -4.37 5.51 19.80
CA VAL A 87 -5.74 5.02 19.53
C VAL A 87 -5.92 3.61 20.07
N LEU A 88 -4.85 2.80 20.08
CA LEU A 88 -4.81 1.50 20.75
C LEU A 88 -4.06 1.64 22.07
N ARG A 89 -4.78 1.50 23.18
CA ARG A 89 -4.14 1.23 24.48
C ARG A 89 -3.67 -0.21 24.51
N PRO A 90 -2.55 -0.51 25.22
CA PRO A 90 -2.02 -1.87 25.32
C PRO A 90 -3.03 -2.87 25.91
N GLU A 91 -3.98 -2.38 26.70
CA GLU A 91 -5.02 -3.19 27.36
C GLU A 91 -6.16 -3.62 26.41
N ASP A 92 -6.34 -2.88 25.31
CA ASP A 92 -7.39 -3.15 24.32
C ASP A 92 -6.91 -4.05 23.16
N ALA A 93 -5.66 -4.46 23.17
CA ALA A 93 -5.03 -5.17 22.05
C ALA A 93 -5.53 -6.62 21.89
N GLU A 94 -6.05 -7.25 22.95
CA GLU A 94 -6.54 -8.63 22.89
C GLU A 94 -7.98 -8.75 22.35
N ASP A 95 -8.81 -7.71 22.52
CA ASP A 95 -10.25 -7.80 22.19
C ASP A 95 -10.63 -7.13 20.85
N ASN A 96 -9.68 -6.51 20.15
CA ASN A 96 -9.95 -5.63 19.02
C ASN A 96 -9.31 -6.07 17.70
N HIS A 97 -9.42 -7.35 17.35
CA HIS A 97 -9.06 -7.81 15.99
C HIS A 97 -9.86 -7.06 14.93
N ASP A 98 -11.13 -6.74 15.23
CA ASP A 98 -12.02 -6.01 14.32
C ASP A 98 -11.75 -4.49 14.25
N ARG A 99 -11.22 -3.88 15.32
CA ARG A 99 -10.86 -2.44 15.32
C ARG A 99 -9.50 -2.15 14.68
N SER A 100 -8.61 -3.12 14.66
CA SER A 100 -7.32 -3.03 13.94
C SER A 100 -7.50 -2.88 12.43
N LEU A 101 -8.64 -3.30 11.89
CA LEU A 101 -8.98 -3.18 10.47
C LEU A 101 -9.52 -1.79 10.09
N ARG A 102 -9.99 -0.99 11.06
CA ARG A 102 -10.56 0.35 10.84
C ARG A 102 -9.54 1.47 11.04
N GLY A 103 -8.36 1.30 10.49
CA GLY A 103 -7.32 2.33 10.50
C GLY A 103 -7.23 3.09 9.18
N PRO A 104 -6.31 4.04 9.07
CA PRO A 104 -6.04 4.76 7.83
C PRO A 104 -5.67 3.83 6.67
N LEU A 105 -5.18 2.63 6.95
CA LEU A 105 -4.85 1.62 5.95
C LEU A 105 -6.07 1.25 5.09
N GLU A 106 -7.24 1.09 5.68
CA GLU A 106 -8.47 0.76 4.93
C GLU A 106 -8.78 1.83 3.89
N ILE A 107 -8.69 3.09 4.27
CA ILE A 107 -8.93 4.23 3.37
C ILE A 107 -7.90 4.23 2.23
N PHE A 108 -6.62 4.00 2.53
CA PHE A 108 -5.57 3.95 1.52
C PHE A 108 -5.70 2.75 0.58
N LEU A 109 -6.11 1.59 1.10
CA LEU A 109 -6.36 0.41 0.27
C LEU A 109 -7.54 0.63 -0.69
N TYR A 110 -8.66 1.18 -0.21
CA TYR A 110 -9.80 1.50 -1.07
C TYR A 110 -9.46 2.58 -2.10
N ALA A 111 -8.79 3.65 -1.68
CA ALA A 111 -8.36 4.71 -2.59
C ALA A 111 -7.39 4.17 -3.66
N GLY A 112 -6.43 3.34 -3.27
CA GLY A 112 -5.49 2.67 -4.19
C GLY A 112 -6.21 1.74 -5.16
N MET A 113 -7.18 0.97 -4.70
CA MET A 113 -8.00 0.10 -5.53
C MET A 113 -8.80 0.90 -6.56
N ILE A 114 -9.49 1.95 -6.12
CA ILE A 114 -10.27 2.82 -7.02
C ILE A 114 -9.35 3.46 -8.07
N MET A 115 -8.19 3.96 -7.65
CA MET A 115 -7.21 4.57 -8.56
C MET A 115 -6.69 3.55 -9.58
N ALA A 116 -6.42 2.31 -9.18
CA ALA A 116 -6.00 1.24 -10.08
C ALA A 116 -7.08 0.89 -11.10
N VAL A 117 -8.35 0.80 -10.67
CA VAL A 117 -9.49 0.56 -11.56
C VAL A 117 -9.66 1.71 -12.55
N VAL A 118 -9.60 2.96 -12.09
CA VAL A 118 -9.69 4.14 -12.96
C VAL A 118 -8.55 4.16 -13.97
N ALA A 119 -7.31 3.91 -13.54
CA ALA A 119 -6.16 3.83 -14.44
C ALA A 119 -6.32 2.74 -15.49
N LEU A 120 -6.83 1.57 -15.10
CA LEU A 120 -7.10 0.45 -16.00
C LEU A 120 -8.21 0.80 -17.01
N CYS A 121 -9.28 1.46 -16.58
CA CYS A 121 -10.34 1.94 -17.45
C CYS A 121 -9.81 2.98 -18.45
N VAL A 122 -9.06 3.97 -17.99
CA VAL A 122 -8.45 5.00 -18.85
C VAL A 122 -7.51 4.36 -19.86
N TRP A 123 -6.68 3.40 -19.41
CA TRP A 123 -5.80 2.68 -20.32
C TRP A 123 -6.59 1.87 -21.35
N PHE A 124 -7.56 1.11 -20.94
CA PHE A 124 -8.36 0.25 -21.82
C PHE A 124 -9.16 1.07 -22.83
N PHE A 125 -9.92 2.07 -22.39
CA PHE A 125 -10.73 2.90 -23.27
C PHE A 125 -9.93 3.91 -24.09
N GLY A 126 -8.81 4.42 -23.54
CA GLY A 126 -7.94 5.37 -24.22
C GLY A 126 -7.07 4.73 -25.29
N TYR A 127 -6.53 3.54 -25.04
CA TYR A 127 -5.66 2.83 -25.98
C TYR A 127 -6.41 1.85 -26.91
N ALA A 128 -7.53 1.29 -26.49
CA ALA A 128 -8.30 0.39 -27.32
C ALA A 128 -8.94 1.10 -28.55
N HIS A 129 -9.13 2.43 -28.49
CA HIS A 129 -9.63 3.21 -29.61
C HIS A 129 -8.56 3.60 -30.64
N ASN A 130 -7.28 3.56 -30.26
CA ASN A 130 -6.16 3.79 -31.15
C ASN A 130 -5.11 2.71 -30.96
N PRO A 131 -5.34 1.49 -31.50
CA PRO A 131 -4.28 0.49 -31.48
C PRO A 131 -3.09 1.06 -32.25
N PRO A 132 -1.86 1.03 -31.69
CA PRO A 132 -0.69 1.42 -32.45
C PRO A 132 -0.65 0.57 -33.72
N GLU A 133 -0.54 1.20 -34.89
CA GLU A 133 -0.36 0.50 -36.16
C GLU A 133 0.90 -0.35 -36.02
N ILE A 134 0.72 -1.66 -35.87
CA ILE A 134 1.83 -2.61 -35.89
C ILE A 134 2.25 -2.69 -37.34
N ILE A 135 3.25 -1.92 -37.72
CA ILE A 135 3.94 -2.05 -39.00
C ILE A 135 4.72 -3.37 -38.91
N TRP A 136 4.24 -4.37 -39.62
CA TRP A 136 4.93 -5.65 -39.84
C TRP A 136 6.17 -5.50 -40.70
#